data_02293a7acd6f48955c00c405e083d4d1
#
_entry.id   02293a7acd6f48955c00c405e083d4d1
#
_cell.length_a   1.000
_cell.length_b   1.000
_cell.length_c   1.000
_cell.angle_alpha   90.00
_cell.angle_beta   90.00
_cell.angle_gamma   90.00
#
_symmetry.space_group_name_H-M   'P 1'
#
loop_
_entity.id
_entity.type
_entity.pdbx_description
1 polymer ?
#
loop_
_entity_poly.entity_id
_entity_poly.type
_entity_poly.pdbx_seq_one_letter_code
_entity_poly.pdbx_strand_id
1 'polypeptide(L)'
;MDLGKFVDTTRSYLGLLRKAPIEEIYKRLLLPANAGPHLPGYGDDAAVIPFGGEYLLLAADGIMPGLLIREPYAAGKASVMVTVNDIYSMGGRPLAMVNVLASGDPEHRTQVIEGIRKGCEKLAVPMVGGHLHPDTPPDAPSLSVAILGHAKKLLRSHLAQPEDNLIFAADLQGRPGCASVLSWDANSGKTTRELLDRLETLPLIAERELSKAAKDVSNAGLLGTLAVMMENSGTGAVIDLEAIPLPQGLDLGSWIIAFQSFGFVLSVPAHHSRAVLGLFGERAIHAAVVGRVTEERRVFLKAGAESRLLFDLDREKITGITYRPHQGAEFSNDQRGSPLT
;
A
#
# COMPACT_ATOMS: atom_id res chain seq x y z
N MET A 1 27.87 -5.83 3.58
CA MET A 1 26.46 -6.32 3.40
C MET A 1 26.42 -7.15 2.12
N ASP A 2 25.83 -8.34 2.11
CA ASP A 2 25.74 -9.15 0.88
C ASP A 2 24.51 -8.72 0.04
N LEU A 3 24.73 -7.87 -0.96
CA LEU A 3 23.68 -7.40 -1.86
C LEU A 3 23.03 -8.53 -2.67
N GLY A 4 23.78 -9.60 -3.00
CA GLY A 4 23.25 -10.76 -3.72
C GLY A 4 22.12 -11.42 -2.94
N LYS A 5 22.33 -11.63 -1.65
CA LYS A 5 21.33 -12.22 -0.77
C LYS A 5 20.03 -11.39 -0.72
N PHE A 6 20.11 -10.07 -0.69
CA PHE A 6 18.92 -9.20 -0.70
C PHE A 6 18.18 -9.24 -2.04
N VAL A 7 18.92 -9.26 -3.15
CA VAL A 7 18.32 -9.44 -4.48
C VAL A 7 17.57 -10.78 -4.55
N ASP A 8 18.23 -11.88 -4.17
CA ASP A 8 17.63 -13.21 -4.23
C ASP A 8 16.41 -13.34 -3.31
N THR A 9 16.52 -12.84 -2.07
CA THR A 9 15.39 -12.82 -1.11
C THR A 9 14.20 -12.06 -1.68
N THR A 10 14.41 -10.88 -2.25
CA THR A 10 13.32 -10.06 -2.80
C THR A 10 12.70 -10.71 -4.03
N ARG A 11 13.52 -11.19 -4.97
CA ARG A 11 13.04 -11.77 -6.24
C ARG A 11 12.33 -13.11 -6.04
N SER A 12 12.73 -13.90 -5.06
CA SER A 12 12.10 -15.19 -4.75
C SER A 12 10.92 -15.08 -3.76
N TYR A 13 10.66 -13.89 -3.23
CA TYR A 13 9.63 -13.71 -2.23
C TYR A 13 8.23 -13.92 -2.81
N LEU A 14 7.49 -14.90 -2.25
CA LEU A 14 6.16 -15.29 -2.74
C LEU A 14 5.17 -14.11 -2.76
N GLY A 15 5.26 -13.19 -1.82
CA GLY A 15 4.42 -11.99 -1.77
C GLY A 15 4.59 -11.10 -3.00
N LEU A 16 5.80 -11.04 -3.56
CA LEU A 16 6.08 -10.33 -4.80
C LEU A 16 5.66 -11.14 -6.03
N LEU A 17 6.01 -12.43 -6.08
CA LEU A 17 5.69 -13.29 -7.22
C LEU A 17 4.18 -13.42 -7.48
N ARG A 18 3.35 -13.33 -6.43
CA ARG A 18 1.89 -13.33 -6.53
C ARG A 18 1.32 -12.13 -7.32
N LYS A 19 2.12 -11.11 -7.59
CA LYS A 19 1.67 -9.93 -8.36
C LYS A 19 1.73 -10.14 -9.89
N ALA A 20 2.43 -11.16 -10.37
CA ALA A 20 2.58 -11.43 -11.80
C ALA A 20 1.24 -11.62 -12.58
N PRO A 21 0.18 -12.26 -12.02
CA PRO A 21 -1.10 -12.42 -12.74
C PRO A 21 -1.90 -11.13 -12.91
N ILE A 22 -1.54 -10.02 -12.24
CA ILE A 22 -2.30 -8.76 -12.26
C ILE A 22 -2.43 -8.22 -13.70
N GLU A 23 -1.36 -8.30 -14.51
CA GLU A 23 -1.39 -7.85 -15.91
C GLU A 23 -2.49 -8.54 -16.72
N GLU A 24 -2.65 -9.86 -16.56
CA GLU A 24 -3.66 -10.64 -17.29
C GLU A 24 -5.08 -10.20 -16.92
N ILE A 25 -5.34 -10.02 -15.61
CA ILE A 25 -6.63 -9.56 -15.10
C ILE A 25 -6.92 -8.15 -15.63
N TYR A 26 -5.95 -7.26 -15.53
CA TYR A 26 -6.07 -5.89 -16.01
C TYR A 26 -6.42 -5.81 -17.50
N LYS A 27 -5.71 -6.55 -18.34
CA LYS A 27 -5.98 -6.58 -19.79
C LYS A 27 -7.37 -7.07 -20.14
N ARG A 28 -7.94 -7.98 -19.36
CA ARG A 28 -9.29 -8.53 -19.58
C ARG A 28 -10.39 -7.61 -19.06
N LEU A 29 -10.13 -6.86 -18.00
CA LEU A 29 -11.10 -5.96 -17.38
C LEU A 29 -11.04 -4.54 -17.94
N LEU A 30 -10.01 -4.20 -18.72
CA LEU A 30 -9.97 -2.91 -19.42
C LEU A 30 -11.16 -2.79 -20.35
N LEU A 31 -12.05 -1.87 -20.02
CA LEU A 31 -13.14 -1.49 -20.91
C LEU A 31 -12.54 -0.82 -22.17
N PRO A 32 -13.18 -0.98 -23.34
CA PRO A 32 -12.81 -0.23 -24.54
C PRO A 32 -12.78 1.28 -24.27
N ALA A 33 -12.04 2.02 -25.09
CA ALA A 33 -11.79 3.45 -24.95
C ALA A 33 -13.02 4.36 -24.72
N ASN A 34 -14.23 3.82 -24.87
CA ASN A 34 -15.51 4.52 -24.67
C ASN A 34 -15.96 4.57 -23.18
N ALA A 35 -15.22 3.96 -22.26
CA ALA A 35 -15.55 3.97 -20.82
C ALA A 35 -15.27 5.33 -20.14
N GLY A 36 -14.94 6.35 -20.91
CA GLY A 36 -14.71 7.74 -20.48
C GLY A 36 -13.27 8.00 -20.01
N PRO A 37 -12.79 9.23 -20.14
CA PRO A 37 -11.42 9.61 -19.80
C PRO A 37 -11.16 9.66 -18.27
N HIS A 38 -12.13 9.26 -17.44
CA HIS A 38 -12.17 9.58 -16.02
C HIS A 38 -11.87 8.43 -15.05
N LEU A 39 -11.50 7.24 -15.55
CA LEU A 39 -11.07 6.11 -14.72
C LEU A 39 -9.60 5.76 -15.01
N PRO A 40 -8.66 6.67 -14.70
CA PRO A 40 -7.24 6.34 -14.82
C PRO A 40 -6.80 5.54 -13.61
N GLY A 41 -6.10 4.46 -13.87
CA GLY A 41 -5.23 3.88 -12.88
C GLY A 41 -5.71 2.61 -12.23
N TYR A 42 -5.69 1.53 -12.98
CA TYR A 42 -5.47 0.21 -12.43
C TYR A 42 -4.06 0.14 -11.86
N GLY A 43 -3.88 -0.54 -10.73
CA GLY A 43 -2.57 -0.79 -10.13
C GLY A 43 -2.20 0.16 -8.99
N ASP A 44 -3.04 1.12 -8.68
CA ASP A 44 -2.97 1.91 -7.44
C ASP A 44 -3.58 1.13 -6.25
N ASP A 45 -3.38 1.61 -5.04
CA ASP A 45 -3.92 0.99 -3.81
C ASP A 45 -5.44 1.13 -3.74
N ALA A 46 -6.01 2.18 -4.33
CA ALA A 46 -7.45 2.35 -4.47
C ALA A 46 -7.85 2.88 -5.86
N ALA A 47 -9.02 2.51 -6.33
CA ALA A 47 -9.66 3.16 -7.46
C ALA A 47 -10.07 4.59 -7.10
N VAL A 48 -9.87 5.53 -8.03
CA VAL A 48 -10.20 6.95 -7.84
C VAL A 48 -11.45 7.28 -8.66
N ILE A 49 -12.46 7.82 -7.99
CA ILE A 49 -13.73 8.24 -8.60
C ILE A 49 -13.90 9.74 -8.34
N PRO A 50 -13.86 10.61 -9.37
CA PRO A 50 -14.13 12.04 -9.21
C PRO A 50 -15.55 12.27 -8.68
N PHE A 51 -15.70 13.10 -7.64
CA PHE A 51 -16.99 13.38 -7.03
C PHE A 51 -17.02 14.78 -6.38
N GLY A 52 -17.87 15.66 -6.85
CA GLY A 52 -18.12 16.97 -6.24
C GLY A 52 -16.89 17.90 -6.14
N GLY A 53 -15.93 17.79 -7.05
CA GLY A 53 -14.67 18.56 -7.02
C GLY A 53 -13.56 17.93 -6.15
N GLU A 54 -13.84 16.80 -5.54
CA GLU A 54 -12.95 15.97 -4.73
C GLU A 54 -12.93 14.53 -5.26
N TYR A 55 -12.50 13.54 -4.47
CA TYR A 55 -12.36 12.16 -4.92
C TYR A 55 -12.94 11.17 -3.91
N LEU A 56 -13.73 10.20 -4.39
CA LEU A 56 -13.97 8.97 -3.66
C LEU A 56 -12.89 7.96 -3.99
N LEU A 57 -12.47 7.21 -2.99
CA LEU A 57 -11.50 6.12 -3.08
C LEU A 57 -12.19 4.81 -2.75
N LEU A 58 -12.03 3.81 -3.61
CA LEU A 58 -12.61 2.49 -3.41
C LEU A 58 -11.53 1.42 -3.54
N ALA A 59 -11.29 0.70 -2.44
CA ALA A 59 -10.34 -0.43 -2.39
C ALA A 59 -11.03 -1.70 -1.91
N ALA A 60 -10.44 -2.85 -2.20
CA ALA A 60 -10.88 -4.13 -1.68
C ALA A 60 -9.70 -5.11 -1.60
N ASP A 61 -9.56 -5.76 -0.45
CA ASP A 61 -8.54 -6.77 -0.20
C ASP A 61 -9.13 -8.11 0.23
N GLY A 62 -8.49 -9.18 -0.22
CA GLY A 62 -8.71 -10.53 0.27
C GLY A 62 -7.61 -10.93 1.26
N ILE A 63 -8.00 -11.56 2.37
CA ILE A 63 -7.05 -12.02 3.38
C ILE A 63 -6.46 -13.37 2.99
N MET A 64 -5.16 -13.50 3.22
CA MET A 64 -4.42 -14.76 2.93
C MET A 64 -5.06 -15.95 3.66
N PRO A 65 -5.43 -17.04 2.95
CA PRO A 65 -6.06 -18.20 3.56
C PRO A 65 -5.26 -18.78 4.73
N GLY A 66 -3.93 -18.82 4.61
CA GLY A 66 -3.07 -19.34 5.68
C GLY A 66 -3.12 -18.54 6.98
N LEU A 67 -3.29 -17.23 6.92
CA LEU A 67 -3.51 -16.38 8.09
C LEU A 67 -4.93 -16.59 8.65
N LEU A 68 -5.92 -16.56 7.76
CA LEU A 68 -7.33 -16.72 8.14
C LEU A 68 -7.60 -18.03 8.85
N ILE A 69 -7.02 -19.15 8.37
CA ILE A 69 -7.19 -20.48 8.98
C ILE A 69 -6.48 -20.58 10.32
N ARG A 70 -5.24 -20.08 10.42
CA ARG A 70 -4.40 -20.32 11.62
C ARG A 70 -4.60 -19.28 12.72
N GLU A 71 -4.94 -18.06 12.36
CA GLU A 71 -5.05 -16.92 13.29
C GLU A 71 -6.27 -16.05 12.94
N PRO A 72 -7.51 -16.60 13.05
CA PRO A 72 -8.74 -15.96 12.54
C PRO A 72 -9.00 -14.57 13.16
N TYR A 73 -8.73 -14.38 14.45
CA TYR A 73 -8.84 -13.07 15.10
C TYR A 73 -7.85 -12.05 14.50
N ALA A 74 -6.60 -12.46 14.31
CA ALA A 74 -5.58 -11.59 13.73
C ALA A 74 -5.90 -11.28 12.26
N ALA A 75 -6.42 -12.26 11.51
CA ALA A 75 -6.89 -12.10 10.14
C ALA A 75 -8.02 -11.06 10.05
N GLY A 76 -8.99 -11.12 10.96
CA GLY A 76 -10.07 -10.14 11.05
C GLY A 76 -9.55 -8.72 11.33
N LYS A 77 -8.59 -8.55 12.28
CA LYS A 77 -7.96 -7.25 12.53
C LYS A 77 -7.18 -6.74 11.31
N ALA A 78 -6.41 -7.63 10.68
CA ALA A 78 -5.60 -7.28 9.53
C ALA A 78 -6.46 -6.82 8.36
N SER A 79 -7.63 -7.43 8.12
CA SER A 79 -8.51 -7.08 7.01
C SER A 79 -8.97 -5.61 7.05
N VAL A 80 -9.18 -5.07 8.24
CA VAL A 80 -9.51 -3.65 8.39
C VAL A 80 -8.28 -2.77 8.19
N MET A 81 -7.15 -3.16 8.75
CA MET A 81 -5.93 -2.35 8.70
C MET A 81 -5.38 -2.22 7.27
N VAL A 82 -5.34 -3.31 6.49
CA VAL A 82 -4.78 -3.28 5.14
C VAL A 82 -5.55 -2.32 4.25
N THR A 83 -6.88 -2.43 4.24
CA THR A 83 -7.74 -1.56 3.43
C THR A 83 -7.76 -0.11 3.91
N VAL A 84 -7.59 0.14 5.21
CA VAL A 84 -7.41 1.50 5.76
C VAL A 84 -6.10 2.09 5.26
N ASN A 85 -5.01 1.32 5.22
CA ASN A 85 -3.72 1.78 4.69
C ASN A 85 -3.82 2.14 3.21
N ASP A 86 -4.57 1.37 2.40
CA ASP A 86 -4.82 1.69 0.99
C ASP A 86 -5.43 3.09 0.81
N ILE A 87 -6.38 3.45 1.66
CA ILE A 87 -7.02 4.78 1.59
C ILE A 87 -6.05 5.88 2.00
N TYR A 88 -5.30 5.67 3.09
CA TYR A 88 -4.34 6.67 3.55
C TYR A 88 -3.15 6.82 2.60
N SER A 89 -2.65 5.73 2.00
CA SER A 89 -1.58 5.79 1.00
C SER A 89 -1.93 6.66 -0.21
N MET A 90 -3.24 6.71 -0.55
CA MET A 90 -3.78 7.54 -1.61
C MET A 90 -4.05 9.00 -1.19
N GLY A 91 -3.70 9.40 0.05
CA GLY A 91 -3.96 10.74 0.58
C GLY A 91 -5.39 10.95 1.07
N GLY A 92 -6.16 9.88 1.23
CA GLY A 92 -7.57 9.92 1.65
C GLY A 92 -7.79 9.57 3.12
N ARG A 93 -9.06 9.65 3.51
CA ARG A 93 -9.56 9.25 4.84
C ARG A 93 -10.70 8.24 4.67
N PRO A 94 -10.73 7.14 5.43
CA PRO A 94 -11.79 6.14 5.38
C PRO A 94 -13.16 6.72 5.73
N LEU A 95 -14.20 6.23 5.08
CA LEU A 95 -15.61 6.57 5.35
C LEU A 95 -16.39 5.40 5.90
N ALA A 96 -16.34 4.24 5.23
CA ALA A 96 -17.10 3.06 5.58
C ALA A 96 -16.51 1.81 4.92
N MET A 97 -16.85 0.64 5.48
CA MET A 97 -16.42 -0.67 4.99
C MET A 97 -17.60 -1.62 4.85
N VAL A 98 -17.42 -2.61 3.98
CA VAL A 98 -18.25 -3.80 3.89
C VAL A 98 -17.36 -5.04 3.80
N ASN A 99 -17.87 -6.22 4.20
CA ASN A 99 -17.10 -7.46 4.09
C ASN A 99 -17.86 -8.58 3.39
N VAL A 100 -17.13 -9.56 2.90
CA VAL A 100 -17.65 -10.87 2.52
C VAL A 100 -16.89 -11.92 3.30
N LEU A 101 -17.58 -12.63 4.17
CA LEU A 101 -17.03 -13.70 5.00
C LEU A 101 -17.65 -15.03 4.61
N ALA A 102 -16.83 -16.01 4.26
CA ALA A 102 -17.22 -17.40 4.10
C ALA A 102 -16.54 -18.20 5.21
N SER A 103 -17.33 -18.80 6.11
CA SER A 103 -16.83 -19.61 7.21
C SER A 103 -17.94 -20.49 7.77
N GLY A 104 -17.82 -21.81 7.57
CA GLY A 104 -18.77 -22.80 8.06
C GLY A 104 -18.61 -23.14 9.54
N ASP A 105 -17.41 -22.95 10.12
CA ASP A 105 -17.16 -23.13 11.54
C ASP A 105 -17.63 -21.92 12.35
N PRO A 106 -18.61 -22.07 13.28
CA PRO A 106 -19.10 -20.97 14.10
C PRO A 106 -18.05 -20.35 15.01
N GLU A 107 -17.12 -21.11 15.57
CA GLU A 107 -16.08 -20.62 16.47
C GLU A 107 -15.05 -19.80 15.68
N HIS A 108 -14.55 -20.33 14.58
CA HIS A 108 -13.68 -19.64 13.64
C HIS A 108 -14.31 -18.31 13.18
N ARG A 109 -15.58 -18.35 12.76
CA ARG A 109 -16.34 -17.19 12.33
C ARG A 109 -16.43 -16.12 13.41
N THR A 110 -16.71 -16.53 14.65
CA THR A 110 -16.77 -15.62 15.81
C THR A 110 -15.45 -14.91 16.03
N GLN A 111 -14.33 -15.62 15.95
CA GLN A 111 -13.00 -15.03 16.10
C GLN A 111 -12.69 -14.02 14.98
N VAL A 112 -13.04 -14.32 13.73
CA VAL A 112 -12.86 -13.40 12.60
C VAL A 112 -13.68 -12.12 12.82
N ILE A 113 -14.96 -12.25 13.17
CA ILE A 113 -15.87 -11.11 13.39
C ILE A 113 -15.37 -10.24 14.54
N GLU A 114 -14.91 -10.84 15.63
CA GLU A 114 -14.36 -10.10 16.77
C GLU A 114 -13.06 -9.36 16.40
N GLY A 115 -12.23 -9.97 15.55
CA GLY A 115 -11.06 -9.32 14.96
C GLY A 115 -11.44 -8.10 14.13
N ILE A 116 -12.42 -8.23 13.22
CA ILE A 116 -12.95 -7.12 12.42
C ILE A 116 -13.48 -6.01 13.32
N ARG A 117 -14.33 -6.34 14.29
CA ARG A 117 -14.89 -5.39 15.25
C ARG A 117 -13.78 -4.59 15.95
N LYS A 118 -12.74 -5.29 16.40
CA LYS A 118 -11.59 -4.66 17.07
C LYS A 118 -10.77 -3.77 16.13
N GLY A 119 -10.61 -4.17 14.88
CA GLY A 119 -9.97 -3.35 13.84
C GLY A 119 -10.75 -2.05 13.59
N CYS A 120 -12.08 -2.16 13.42
CA CYS A 120 -12.97 -1.02 13.22
C CYS A 120 -12.94 -0.03 14.39
N GLU A 121 -12.99 -0.53 15.65
CA GLU A 121 -12.83 0.31 16.83
C GLU A 121 -11.49 1.04 16.87
N LYS A 122 -10.41 0.32 16.58
CA LYS A 122 -9.04 0.86 16.60
C LYS A 122 -8.80 1.95 15.58
N LEU A 123 -9.34 1.76 14.38
CA LEU A 123 -9.11 2.65 13.24
C LEU A 123 -10.30 3.59 12.97
N ALA A 124 -11.30 3.58 13.87
CA ALA A 124 -12.48 4.44 13.85
C ALA A 124 -13.21 4.44 12.48
N VAL A 125 -13.30 3.27 11.83
CA VAL A 125 -14.00 3.10 10.56
C VAL A 125 -15.16 2.13 10.74
N PRO A 126 -16.43 2.50 10.38
CA PRO A 126 -17.58 1.64 10.58
C PRO A 126 -17.65 0.54 9.52
N MET A 127 -17.96 -0.69 9.96
CA MET A 127 -18.42 -1.77 9.08
C MET A 127 -19.93 -1.64 8.93
N VAL A 128 -20.41 -1.22 7.76
CA VAL A 128 -21.80 -0.84 7.53
C VAL A 128 -22.63 -1.91 6.82
N GLY A 129 -22.00 -3.00 6.40
CA GLY A 129 -22.68 -4.09 5.72
C GLY A 129 -21.74 -5.22 5.37
N GLY A 130 -22.24 -6.18 4.63
CA GLY A 130 -21.46 -7.32 4.18
C GLY A 130 -22.32 -8.50 3.76
N HIS A 131 -21.65 -9.63 3.51
CA HIS A 131 -22.30 -10.88 3.14
C HIS A 131 -21.64 -12.05 3.89
N LEU A 132 -22.44 -13.08 4.21
CA LEU A 132 -21.99 -14.27 4.93
C LEU A 132 -22.38 -15.54 4.15
N HIS A 133 -21.38 -16.44 3.98
CA HIS A 133 -21.58 -17.82 3.54
C HIS A 133 -21.31 -18.79 4.70
N PRO A 134 -22.34 -19.17 5.48
CA PRO A 134 -22.19 -20.03 6.65
C PRO A 134 -22.04 -21.53 6.32
N ASP A 135 -22.26 -21.90 5.08
CA ASP A 135 -22.22 -23.25 4.52
C ASP A 135 -20.88 -23.62 3.85
N THR A 136 -19.90 -22.74 3.95
CA THR A 136 -18.56 -22.97 3.41
C THR A 136 -17.85 -24.10 4.18
N PRO A 137 -17.14 -25.02 3.50
CA PRO A 137 -16.35 -26.04 4.17
C PRO A 137 -15.37 -25.43 5.21
N PRO A 138 -15.22 -26.03 6.41
CA PRO A 138 -14.38 -25.47 7.47
C PRO A 138 -12.91 -25.26 7.08
N ASP A 139 -12.40 -26.03 6.14
CA ASP A 139 -11.02 -25.97 5.63
C ASP A 139 -10.82 -24.98 4.48
N ALA A 140 -11.89 -24.32 4.00
CA ALA A 140 -11.87 -23.37 2.89
C ALA A 140 -12.47 -22.00 3.23
N PRO A 141 -12.19 -21.40 4.41
CA PRO A 141 -12.71 -20.08 4.73
C PRO A 141 -12.13 -19.01 3.81
N SER A 142 -12.90 -17.95 3.56
CA SER A 142 -12.42 -16.75 2.87
C SER A 142 -12.96 -15.48 3.51
N LEU A 143 -12.15 -14.43 3.44
CA LEU A 143 -12.51 -13.09 3.94
C LEU A 143 -12.02 -12.05 2.94
N SER A 144 -12.93 -11.19 2.50
CA SER A 144 -12.62 -9.99 1.76
C SER A 144 -13.30 -8.79 2.39
N VAL A 145 -12.64 -7.64 2.35
CA VAL A 145 -13.15 -6.37 2.87
C VAL A 145 -13.03 -5.32 1.77
N ALA A 146 -14.09 -4.56 1.53
CA ALA A 146 -14.06 -3.39 0.69
C ALA A 146 -14.23 -2.13 1.54
N ILE A 147 -13.56 -1.05 1.15
CA ILE A 147 -13.55 0.22 1.86
C ILE A 147 -13.82 1.37 0.89
N LEU A 148 -14.63 2.31 1.35
CA LEU A 148 -14.84 3.60 0.73
C LEU A 148 -14.07 4.65 1.52
N GLY A 149 -13.35 5.51 0.83
CA GLY A 149 -12.66 6.66 1.38
C GLY A 149 -12.93 7.92 0.58
N HIS A 150 -12.40 9.03 1.06
CA HIS A 150 -12.53 10.34 0.46
C HIS A 150 -11.19 11.08 0.52
N ALA A 151 -10.83 11.79 -0.56
CA ALA A 151 -9.61 12.60 -0.64
C ALA A 151 -9.87 13.93 -1.33
N LYS A 152 -9.28 15.01 -0.80
CA LYS A 152 -9.26 16.34 -1.44
C LYS A 152 -8.15 16.43 -2.48
N LYS A 153 -7.01 15.83 -2.19
CA LYS A 153 -5.83 15.72 -3.04
C LYS A 153 -5.35 14.28 -3.01
N LEU A 154 -4.68 13.85 -4.06
CA LEU A 154 -4.29 12.46 -4.25
C LEU A 154 -2.77 12.27 -4.14
N LEU A 155 -2.40 11.12 -3.59
CA LEU A 155 -1.10 10.48 -3.79
C LEU A 155 -1.32 9.27 -4.70
N ARG A 156 -0.51 9.11 -5.75
CA ARG A 156 -0.71 8.07 -6.76
C ARG A 156 0.58 7.26 -6.96
N SER A 157 0.51 5.95 -6.90
CA SER A 157 1.70 5.08 -7.00
C SER A 157 2.48 5.22 -8.32
N HIS A 158 1.84 5.76 -9.36
CA HIS A 158 2.39 5.91 -10.70
C HIS A 158 2.89 7.33 -11.05
N LEU A 159 2.99 8.22 -10.07
CA LEU A 159 3.44 9.60 -10.27
C LEU A 159 4.83 9.89 -9.68
N ALA A 160 5.64 8.86 -9.41
CA ALA A 160 7.03 9.07 -9.03
C ALA A 160 7.80 9.70 -10.20
N GLN A 161 8.61 10.73 -9.90
CA GLN A 161 9.37 11.47 -10.90
C GLN A 161 10.86 11.25 -10.72
N PRO A 162 11.65 11.22 -11.82
CA PRO A 162 13.11 11.24 -11.73
C PRO A 162 13.57 12.39 -10.85
N GLU A 163 14.67 12.17 -10.13
CA GLU A 163 15.28 13.09 -9.17
C GLU A 163 14.54 13.26 -7.83
N ASP A 164 13.32 12.69 -7.68
CA ASP A 164 12.65 12.63 -6.38
C ASP A 164 13.42 11.75 -5.40
N ASN A 165 13.41 12.12 -4.13
CA ASN A 165 13.85 11.28 -3.04
C ASN A 165 12.80 10.21 -2.75
N LEU A 166 13.23 8.96 -2.58
CA LEU A 166 12.40 7.90 -2.03
C LEU A 166 12.45 7.95 -0.51
N ILE A 167 11.31 8.21 0.11
CA ILE A 167 11.18 8.21 1.57
C ILE A 167 10.42 6.95 1.99
N PHE A 168 10.98 6.23 2.96
CA PHE A 168 10.29 5.15 3.66
C PHE A 168 9.97 5.63 5.07
N ALA A 169 8.70 5.48 5.46
CA ALA A 169 8.18 5.83 6.77
C ALA A 169 7.55 4.61 7.43
N ALA A 170 7.98 4.28 8.65
CA ALA A 170 7.46 3.16 9.42
C ALA A 170 7.39 3.46 10.92
N ASP A 171 6.43 2.86 11.60
CA ASP A 171 6.39 2.86 13.05
C ASP A 171 7.28 1.73 13.60
N LEU A 172 8.48 2.08 14.02
CA LEU A 172 9.44 1.12 14.58
C LEU A 172 9.14 0.72 16.03
N GLN A 173 8.18 1.39 16.69
CA GLN A 173 7.74 1.11 18.06
C GLN A 173 6.62 0.04 18.07
N GLY A 174 6.87 -1.07 17.41
CA GLY A 174 5.97 -2.21 17.33
C GLY A 174 6.62 -3.47 17.90
N ARG A 175 6.12 -4.60 17.46
CA ARG A 175 6.61 -5.94 17.80
C ARG A 175 6.32 -6.91 16.65
N PRO A 176 6.95 -8.09 16.60
CA PRO A 176 6.51 -9.16 15.72
C PRO A 176 4.99 -9.39 15.85
N GLY A 177 4.31 -9.46 14.72
CA GLY A 177 2.86 -9.59 14.65
C GLY A 177 2.39 -11.05 14.69
N CYS A 178 1.83 -11.53 13.58
CA CYS A 178 1.31 -12.90 13.46
C CYS A 178 2.44 -13.94 13.43
N ALA A 179 2.17 -15.12 13.95
CA ALA A 179 3.11 -16.24 13.87
C ALA A 179 3.12 -16.90 12.47
N SER A 180 1.99 -16.85 11.76
CA SER A 180 1.80 -17.47 10.45
C SER A 180 2.28 -16.61 9.27
N VAL A 181 2.54 -15.33 9.50
CA VAL A 181 2.99 -14.36 8.49
C VAL A 181 4.05 -13.47 9.11
N LEU A 182 5.17 -13.29 8.42
CA LEU A 182 6.18 -12.33 8.87
C LEU A 182 5.58 -10.92 8.80
N SER A 183 5.29 -10.36 9.96
CA SER A 183 4.58 -9.09 10.10
C SER A 183 5.07 -8.29 11.30
N TRP A 184 4.87 -6.98 11.23
CA TRP A 184 5.21 -6.02 12.27
C TRP A 184 3.95 -5.30 12.76
N ASP A 185 3.53 -5.60 13.99
CA ASP A 185 2.37 -4.99 14.63
C ASP A 185 2.78 -3.72 15.39
N ALA A 186 2.56 -2.59 14.78
CA ALA A 186 2.74 -1.28 15.37
C ALA A 186 1.44 -0.67 15.91
N ASN A 187 0.30 -1.36 15.77
CA ASN A 187 -1.02 -0.85 16.16
C ASN A 187 -1.47 -1.31 17.56
N SER A 188 -1.08 -2.52 17.97
CA SER A 188 -1.40 -3.02 19.30
C SER A 188 -0.73 -2.20 20.39
N GLY A 189 -1.47 -1.92 21.47
CA GLY A 189 -0.99 -1.08 22.59
C GLY A 189 -1.16 0.43 22.39
N LYS A 190 -1.48 0.90 21.19
CA LYS A 190 -1.74 2.33 20.91
C LYS A 190 -3.25 2.64 20.99
N THR A 191 -3.57 3.87 21.32
CA THR A 191 -4.94 4.38 21.28
C THR A 191 -5.39 4.68 19.87
N THR A 192 -6.69 4.72 19.62
CA THR A 192 -7.28 5.15 18.34
C THR A 192 -6.77 6.53 17.92
N ARG A 193 -6.69 7.48 18.88
CA ARG A 193 -6.20 8.83 18.62
C ARG A 193 -4.76 8.84 18.09
N GLU A 194 -3.87 8.07 18.71
CA GLU A 194 -2.48 7.96 18.27
C GLU A 194 -2.38 7.36 16.87
N LEU A 195 -3.17 6.33 16.55
CA LEU A 195 -3.16 5.69 15.24
C LEU A 195 -3.66 6.64 14.15
N LEU A 196 -4.79 7.32 14.40
CA LEU A 196 -5.37 8.24 13.43
C LEU A 196 -4.49 9.47 13.22
N ASP A 197 -3.87 10.03 14.28
CA ASP A 197 -2.93 11.14 14.16
C ASP A 197 -1.74 10.78 13.27
N ARG A 198 -1.20 9.56 13.40
CA ARG A 198 -0.10 9.07 12.56
C ARG A 198 -0.50 8.89 11.11
N LEU A 199 -1.63 8.25 10.85
CA LEU A 199 -2.17 8.04 9.50
C LEU A 199 -2.52 9.35 8.81
N GLU A 200 -2.96 10.36 9.56
CA GLU A 200 -3.28 11.70 9.05
C GLU A 200 -2.09 12.39 8.37
N THR A 201 -0.87 11.91 8.58
CA THR A 201 0.32 12.43 7.89
C THR A 201 0.19 12.35 6.36
N LEU A 202 -0.39 11.26 5.83
CA LEU A 202 -0.50 11.03 4.39
C LEU A 202 -1.48 12.03 3.73
N PRO A 203 -2.72 12.22 4.21
CA PRO A 203 -3.61 13.27 3.72
C PRO A 203 -2.99 14.67 3.81
N LEU A 204 -2.28 14.99 4.90
CA LEU A 204 -1.61 16.29 5.04
C LEU A 204 -0.51 16.51 3.99
N ILE A 205 0.26 15.47 3.67
CA ILE A 205 1.27 15.52 2.60
C ILE A 205 0.60 15.79 1.25
N ALA A 206 -0.50 15.09 0.96
CA ALA A 206 -1.29 15.29 -0.26
C ALA A 206 -1.89 16.70 -0.35
N GLU A 207 -2.59 17.14 0.70
CA GLU A 207 -3.30 18.43 0.74
C GLU A 207 -2.34 19.63 0.69
N ARG A 208 -1.11 19.48 1.22
CA ARG A 208 -0.04 20.46 1.13
C ARG A 208 0.78 20.36 -0.15
N GLU A 209 0.44 19.42 -1.04
CA GLU A 209 1.13 19.15 -2.31
C GLU A 209 2.64 18.89 -2.16
N LEU A 210 3.07 18.32 -1.02
CA LEU A 210 4.48 18.01 -0.73
C LEU A 210 4.99 16.77 -1.49
N SER A 211 4.09 15.89 -1.90
CA SER A 211 4.33 14.75 -2.77
C SER A 211 3.09 14.51 -3.64
N LYS A 212 3.31 13.83 -4.77
CA LYS A 212 2.23 13.33 -5.64
C LYS A 212 2.16 11.81 -5.66
N ALA A 213 3.14 11.14 -5.07
CA ALA A 213 3.27 9.69 -5.19
C ALA A 213 3.58 9.03 -3.85
N ALA A 214 2.72 8.09 -3.47
CA ALA A 214 2.92 7.22 -2.32
C ALA A 214 2.32 5.83 -2.56
N LYS A 215 2.69 4.90 -1.69
CA LYS A 215 2.16 3.54 -1.63
C LYS A 215 2.34 2.97 -0.22
N ASP A 216 1.38 2.15 0.24
CA ASP A 216 1.60 1.35 1.45
C ASP A 216 2.60 0.22 1.20
N VAL A 217 3.33 -0.18 2.25
CA VAL A 217 4.20 -1.36 2.18
C VAL A 217 3.35 -2.61 2.33
N SER A 218 2.98 -3.18 1.20
CA SER A 218 2.09 -4.32 1.10
C SER A 218 2.83 -5.67 1.13
N ASN A 219 2.14 -6.73 0.76
CA ASN A 219 2.62 -8.12 0.78
C ASN A 219 3.88 -8.37 -0.09
N ALA A 220 4.27 -7.44 -0.95
CA ALA A 220 5.53 -7.50 -1.70
C ALA A 220 6.77 -7.18 -0.83
N GLY A 221 6.55 -6.70 0.40
CA GLY A 221 7.60 -6.15 1.25
C GLY A 221 8.11 -4.80 0.76
N LEU A 222 9.04 -4.18 1.50
CA LEU A 222 9.53 -2.83 1.20
C LEU A 222 10.16 -2.71 -0.19
N LEU A 223 11.13 -3.58 -0.50
CA LEU A 223 11.84 -3.50 -1.79
C LEU A 223 10.94 -3.85 -2.97
N GLY A 224 10.04 -4.82 -2.79
CA GLY A 224 9.05 -5.16 -3.80
C GLY A 224 8.04 -4.05 -4.03
N THR A 225 7.58 -3.37 -2.99
CA THR A 225 6.67 -2.21 -3.10
C THR A 225 7.33 -1.04 -3.83
N LEU A 226 8.59 -0.72 -3.51
CA LEU A 226 9.36 0.30 -4.23
C LEU A 226 9.53 -0.07 -5.71
N ALA A 227 9.85 -1.33 -6.01
CA ALA A 227 10.01 -1.78 -7.40
C ALA A 227 8.69 -1.71 -8.19
N VAL A 228 7.55 -2.08 -7.57
CA VAL A 228 6.20 -1.93 -8.18
C VAL A 228 5.89 -0.45 -8.44
N MET A 229 6.20 0.43 -7.49
CA MET A 229 6.01 1.87 -7.66
C MET A 229 6.84 2.42 -8.84
N MET A 230 8.07 1.96 -9.03
CA MET A 230 8.91 2.33 -10.18
C MET A 230 8.34 1.76 -11.49
N GLU A 231 7.90 0.50 -11.49
CA GLU A 231 7.23 -0.08 -12.67
C GLU A 231 5.99 0.72 -13.08
N ASN A 232 5.12 1.05 -12.12
CA ASN A 232 3.91 1.83 -12.35
C ASN A 232 4.21 3.23 -12.91
N SER A 233 5.26 3.87 -12.41
CA SER A 233 5.67 5.22 -12.81
C SER A 233 6.48 5.24 -14.12
N GLY A 234 6.92 4.09 -14.61
CA GLY A 234 7.80 4.00 -15.81
C GLY A 234 9.20 4.55 -15.54
N THR A 235 9.69 4.51 -14.31
CA THR A 235 10.98 5.02 -13.84
C THR A 235 11.82 3.88 -13.25
N GLY A 236 12.98 4.20 -12.69
CA GLY A 236 13.79 3.30 -11.88
C GLY A 236 14.20 3.93 -10.56
N ALA A 237 15.08 3.27 -9.82
CA ALA A 237 15.57 3.76 -8.55
C ALA A 237 16.95 3.22 -8.18
N VAL A 238 17.66 3.98 -7.33
CA VAL A 238 18.75 3.48 -6.50
C VAL A 238 18.30 3.50 -5.05
N ILE A 239 18.24 2.33 -4.41
CA ILE A 239 17.79 2.15 -3.03
C ILE A 239 19.00 1.86 -2.15
N ASP A 240 19.23 2.68 -1.12
CA ASP A 240 20.32 2.53 -0.17
C ASP A 240 19.84 1.71 1.03
N LEU A 241 20.32 0.46 1.13
CA LEU A 241 19.93 -0.46 2.20
C LEU A 241 20.41 0.00 3.58
N GLU A 242 21.50 0.77 3.66
CA GLU A 242 22.03 1.28 4.94
C GLU A 242 21.21 2.43 5.50
N ALA A 243 20.43 3.10 4.63
CA ALA A 243 19.53 4.20 5.02
C ALA A 243 18.15 3.73 5.51
N ILE A 244 17.84 2.43 5.38
CA ILE A 244 16.51 1.90 5.76
C ILE A 244 16.39 1.90 7.29
N PRO A 245 15.41 2.63 7.87
CA PRO A 245 15.15 2.57 9.31
C PRO A 245 14.72 1.14 9.70
N LEU A 246 15.33 0.62 10.76
CA LEU A 246 15.19 -0.76 11.20
C LEU A 246 14.75 -0.83 12.66
N PRO A 247 13.72 -1.64 13.01
CA PRO A 247 13.37 -1.88 14.40
C PRO A 247 14.49 -2.57 15.18
N GLN A 248 14.62 -2.25 16.44
CA GLN A 248 15.61 -2.88 17.30
C GLN A 248 15.37 -4.40 17.39
N GLY A 249 16.43 -5.18 17.19
CA GLY A 249 16.39 -6.64 17.31
C GLY A 249 15.87 -7.38 16.08
N LEU A 250 15.53 -6.69 15.00
CA LEU A 250 15.16 -7.31 13.73
C LEU A 250 16.30 -7.18 12.72
N ASP A 251 16.58 -8.24 11.95
CA ASP A 251 17.52 -8.16 10.85
C ASP A 251 16.88 -7.53 9.61
N LEU A 252 17.71 -6.87 8.79
CA LEU A 252 17.23 -6.18 7.59
C LEU A 252 16.57 -7.14 6.58
N GLY A 253 17.06 -8.36 6.44
CA GLY A 253 16.50 -9.36 5.52
C GLY A 253 15.07 -9.72 5.87
N SER A 254 14.78 -9.92 7.15
CA SER A 254 13.42 -10.12 7.66
C SER A 254 12.58 -8.85 7.52
N TRP A 255 13.15 -7.68 7.81
CA TRP A 255 12.42 -6.41 7.78
C TRP A 255 11.92 -6.03 6.39
N ILE A 256 12.74 -6.19 5.36
CA ILE A 256 12.36 -5.81 3.98
C ILE A 256 11.23 -6.63 3.38
N ILE A 257 10.95 -7.82 3.92
CA ILE A 257 9.83 -8.69 3.49
C ILE A 257 8.68 -8.73 4.51
N ALA A 258 8.85 -8.10 5.69
CA ALA A 258 7.80 -8.07 6.70
C ALA A 258 6.62 -7.20 6.22
N PHE A 259 5.40 -7.72 6.41
CA PHE A 259 4.20 -6.93 6.29
C PHE A 259 4.07 -5.97 7.49
N GLN A 260 3.84 -4.70 7.24
CA GLN A 260 3.83 -3.66 8.27
C GLN A 260 2.44 -3.09 8.49
N SER A 261 2.00 -2.99 9.74
CA SER A 261 0.72 -2.37 10.07
C SER A 261 0.73 -0.84 9.87
N PHE A 262 1.92 -0.22 9.88
CA PHE A 262 2.19 1.14 9.45
C PHE A 262 3.52 1.16 8.70
N GLY A 263 3.45 1.26 7.40
CA GLY A 263 4.62 1.39 6.53
C GLY A 263 4.21 1.98 5.19
N PHE A 264 4.87 3.08 4.80
CA PHE A 264 4.57 3.79 3.55
C PHE A 264 5.85 4.18 2.83
N VAL A 265 5.80 4.16 1.51
CA VAL A 265 6.85 4.68 0.65
C VAL A 265 6.31 5.86 -0.15
N LEU A 266 7.13 6.89 -0.31
CA LEU A 266 6.77 8.11 -1.03
C LEU A 266 7.88 8.50 -2.00
N SER A 267 7.51 9.05 -3.16
CA SER A 267 8.42 9.79 -4.04
C SER A 267 8.20 11.27 -3.79
N VAL A 268 9.23 11.96 -3.32
CA VAL A 268 9.13 13.33 -2.80
C VAL A 268 10.16 14.22 -3.48
N PRO A 269 9.76 15.36 -4.08
CA PRO A 269 10.70 16.35 -4.59
C PRO A 269 11.75 16.70 -3.53
N ALA A 270 13.03 16.74 -3.91
CA ALA A 270 14.14 16.86 -2.96
C ALA A 270 13.97 18.06 -2.00
N HIS A 271 13.43 19.19 -2.49
CA HIS A 271 13.19 20.40 -1.69
C HIS A 271 12.05 20.28 -0.68
N HIS A 272 11.15 19.30 -0.81
CA HIS A 272 10.08 19.00 0.15
C HIS A 272 10.45 17.92 1.16
N SER A 273 11.55 17.18 0.96
CA SER A 273 11.92 16.04 1.81
C SER A 273 12.00 16.40 3.29
N ARG A 274 12.59 17.56 3.63
CA ARG A 274 12.69 18.01 5.03
C ARG A 274 11.32 18.21 5.68
N ALA A 275 10.37 18.79 4.94
CA ALA A 275 9.01 19.02 5.44
C ALA A 275 8.27 17.69 5.65
N VAL A 276 8.38 16.74 4.71
CA VAL A 276 7.77 15.41 4.81
C VAL A 276 8.34 14.62 5.99
N LEU A 277 9.67 14.58 6.14
CA LEU A 277 10.32 13.93 7.28
C LEU A 277 9.88 14.56 8.62
N GLY A 278 9.73 15.90 8.67
CA GLY A 278 9.24 16.63 9.83
C GLY A 278 7.82 16.21 10.23
N LEU A 279 6.90 16.11 9.27
CA LEU A 279 5.51 15.69 9.52
C LEU A 279 5.41 14.28 10.13
N PHE A 280 6.25 13.33 9.67
CA PHE A 280 6.34 12.02 10.28
C PHE A 280 6.97 12.06 11.68
N GLY A 281 8.08 12.81 11.84
CA GLY A 281 8.78 12.95 13.12
C GLY A 281 7.91 13.56 14.23
N GLU A 282 7.10 14.58 13.92
CA GLU A 282 6.12 15.18 14.83
C GLU A 282 5.12 14.17 15.42
N ARG A 283 4.91 13.05 14.72
CA ARG A 283 3.98 11.96 15.09
C ARG A 283 4.69 10.69 15.55
N ALA A 284 5.97 10.81 15.92
CA ALA A 284 6.81 9.72 16.37
C ALA A 284 6.88 8.53 15.37
N ILE A 285 6.82 8.84 14.07
CA ILE A 285 7.08 7.90 12.97
C ILE A 285 8.51 8.09 12.49
N HIS A 286 9.23 6.98 12.34
CA HIS A 286 10.56 7.00 11.76
C HIS A 286 10.45 7.07 10.24
N ALA A 287 11.03 8.11 9.67
CA ALA A 287 11.08 8.28 8.23
C ALA A 287 12.50 8.64 7.78
N ALA A 288 12.94 8.09 6.67
CA ALA A 288 14.25 8.36 6.10
C ALA A 288 14.21 8.41 4.58
N VAL A 289 15.12 9.17 3.98
CA VAL A 289 15.42 9.07 2.55
C VAL A 289 16.21 7.79 2.34
N VAL A 290 15.59 6.81 1.67
CA VAL A 290 16.17 5.48 1.45
C VAL A 290 16.63 5.26 0.01
N GLY A 291 16.55 6.30 -0.82
CA GLY A 291 16.97 6.20 -2.22
C GLY A 291 16.52 7.39 -3.04
N ARG A 292 16.67 7.24 -4.36
CA ARG A 292 16.33 8.27 -5.34
C ARG A 292 15.72 7.63 -6.58
N VAL A 293 14.73 8.27 -7.16
CA VAL A 293 14.12 7.89 -8.45
C VAL A 293 15.06 8.26 -9.59
N THR A 294 15.18 7.39 -10.59
CA THR A 294 16.03 7.58 -11.78
C THR A 294 15.20 7.51 -13.06
N GLU A 295 15.71 8.11 -14.16
CA GLU A 295 15.08 8.02 -15.48
C GLU A 295 15.14 6.60 -16.06
N GLU A 296 16.28 5.92 -15.86
CA GLU A 296 16.48 4.55 -16.35
C GLU A 296 15.54 3.61 -15.59
N ARG A 297 14.77 2.81 -16.31
CA ARG A 297 13.81 1.84 -15.75
C ARG A 297 14.51 0.61 -15.16
N ARG A 298 15.45 0.87 -14.25
CA ARG A 298 16.19 -0.14 -13.51
C ARG A 298 16.18 0.18 -12.03
N VAL A 299 16.00 -0.84 -11.22
CA VAL A 299 16.04 -0.72 -9.76
C VAL A 299 17.32 -1.33 -9.25
N PHE A 300 18.16 -0.54 -8.61
CA PHE A 300 19.41 -0.97 -8.00
C PHE A 300 19.32 -0.94 -6.48
N LEU A 301 19.94 -1.92 -5.83
CA LEU A 301 20.27 -1.89 -4.40
C LEU A 301 21.69 -1.39 -4.22
N LYS A 302 21.92 -0.53 -3.23
CA LYS A 302 23.21 0.02 -2.88
C LYS A 302 23.51 -0.25 -1.39
N ALA A 303 24.80 -0.51 -1.07
CA ALA A 303 25.35 -0.50 0.29
C ALA A 303 26.79 -0.01 0.22
N GLY A 304 27.11 1.09 0.87
CA GLY A 304 28.41 1.77 0.74
C GLY A 304 28.71 2.12 -0.72
N ALA A 305 29.83 1.61 -1.24
CA ALA A 305 30.26 1.80 -2.63
C ALA A 305 29.72 0.72 -3.61
N GLU A 306 29.16 -0.37 -3.10
CA GLU A 306 28.62 -1.46 -3.92
C GLU A 306 27.21 -1.16 -4.39
N SER A 307 26.91 -1.58 -5.64
CA SER A 307 25.58 -1.50 -6.20
C SER A 307 25.26 -2.77 -6.98
N ARG A 308 24.00 -3.24 -6.89
CA ARG A 308 23.55 -4.44 -7.59
C ARG A 308 22.14 -4.25 -8.17
N LEU A 309 21.96 -4.71 -9.41
CA LEU A 309 20.66 -4.68 -10.08
C LEU A 309 19.67 -5.59 -9.35
N LEU A 310 18.52 -5.03 -8.97
CA LEU A 310 17.38 -5.77 -8.43
C LEU A 310 16.41 -6.13 -9.56
N PHE A 311 15.99 -5.17 -10.40
CA PHE A 311 15.09 -5.37 -11.55
C PHE A 311 15.52 -4.53 -12.76
N ASP A 312 15.43 -5.12 -13.94
CA ASP A 312 15.48 -4.44 -15.25
C ASP A 312 14.05 -4.36 -15.80
N LEU A 313 13.34 -3.26 -15.48
CA LEU A 313 11.92 -3.08 -15.81
C LEU A 313 11.67 -2.83 -17.31
N ASP A 314 12.72 -2.76 -18.15
CA ASP A 314 12.59 -2.80 -19.59
C ASP A 314 12.51 -4.22 -20.13
N ARG A 315 13.04 -5.20 -19.40
CA ARG A 315 13.13 -6.61 -19.81
C ARG A 315 12.21 -7.52 -19.05
N GLU A 316 11.84 -7.15 -17.83
CA GLU A 316 11.02 -7.97 -16.93
C GLU A 316 9.86 -7.16 -16.35
N LYS A 317 8.84 -7.86 -15.85
CA LYS A 317 7.64 -7.27 -15.29
C LYS A 317 7.40 -7.84 -13.91
N ILE A 318 6.86 -7.01 -13.01
CA ILE A 318 6.43 -7.42 -11.68
C ILE A 318 4.91 -7.59 -11.67
N THR A 319 4.18 -6.51 -11.97
CA THR A 319 2.72 -6.48 -12.13
C THR A 319 2.31 -6.39 -13.60
N GLY A 320 3.22 -5.94 -14.46
CA GLY A 320 2.96 -5.62 -15.86
C GLY A 320 2.17 -4.33 -16.09
N ILE A 321 1.96 -3.54 -15.03
CA ILE A 321 1.24 -2.27 -15.11
C ILE A 321 2.25 -1.12 -15.13
N THR A 322 2.23 -0.35 -16.21
CA THR A 322 2.95 0.91 -16.33
C THR A 322 1.99 1.97 -16.81
N TYR A 323 1.84 3.02 -16.04
CA TYR A 323 1.07 4.18 -16.47
C TYR A 323 1.86 4.94 -17.53
N ARG A 324 1.30 5.03 -18.72
CA ARG A 324 1.79 5.94 -19.76
C ARG A 324 0.77 7.05 -19.88
N PRO A 325 1.11 8.30 -19.54
CA PRO A 325 0.23 9.41 -19.87
C PRO A 325 0.01 9.38 -21.38
N HIS A 326 -1.25 9.34 -21.80
CA HIS A 326 -1.56 9.54 -23.22
C HIS A 326 -0.97 10.90 -23.60
N GLN A 327 -0.08 10.92 -24.59
CA GLN A 327 0.41 12.16 -25.18
C GLN A 327 -0.82 12.94 -25.67
N GLY A 328 -1.21 13.99 -24.94
CA GLY A 328 -2.35 14.83 -25.26
C GLY A 328 -3.41 15.03 -24.18
N ALA A 329 -3.32 14.37 -23.03
CA ALA A 329 -4.22 14.66 -21.89
C ALA A 329 -3.54 15.64 -20.92
N GLU A 330 -3.48 16.92 -21.26
CA GLU A 330 -3.40 17.96 -20.26
C GLU A 330 -4.70 17.89 -19.44
N PHE A 331 -4.58 17.62 -18.15
CA PHE A 331 -5.70 17.77 -17.22
C PHE A 331 -6.08 19.24 -17.15
N SER A 332 -6.99 19.67 -18.02
CA SER A 332 -7.62 20.99 -17.86
C SER A 332 -8.50 20.92 -16.61
N ASN A 333 -8.19 21.73 -15.65
CA ASN A 333 -8.91 21.92 -14.39
C ASN A 333 -10.30 22.57 -14.59
N ASP A 334 -10.85 22.57 -15.81
CA ASP A 334 -12.05 23.30 -16.16
C ASP A 334 -13.10 22.41 -16.84
N GLN A 335 -13.76 21.57 -16.02
CA GLN A 335 -15.11 21.12 -16.35
C GLN A 335 -15.98 21.10 -15.08
N ARG A 336 -16.67 22.20 -14.85
CA ARG A 336 -17.81 22.27 -13.93
C ARG A 336 -18.86 21.26 -14.36
N GLY A 337 -19.20 20.37 -13.41
CA GLY A 337 -20.07 19.24 -13.66
C GLY A 337 -21.43 19.58 -14.26
N SER A 338 -21.81 18.81 -15.25
CA SER A 338 -23.22 18.61 -15.54
C SER A 338 -23.80 17.60 -14.55
N PRO A 339 -24.96 17.86 -13.94
CA PRO A 339 -25.58 16.91 -13.04
C PRO A 339 -26.01 15.67 -13.81
N LEU A 340 -25.80 14.50 -13.21
CA LEU A 340 -26.42 13.26 -13.62
C LEU A 340 -27.95 13.43 -13.50
N THR A 341 -28.65 13.50 -14.63
CA THR A 341 -30.10 13.28 -14.72
C THR A 341 -30.39 11.79 -14.90
#